data_239f9027308feb0b60500e4d65760a9a
#
_entry.id   239f9027308feb0b60500e4d65760a9a
#
_cell.length_a   1.000
_cell.length_b   1.000
_cell.length_c   1.000
_cell.angle_alpha   90.00
_cell.angle_beta   90.00
_cell.angle_gamma   90.00
#
_symmetry.space_group_name_H-M   'P 1'
#
loop_
_entity.id
_entity.type
_entity.pdbx_description
1 polymer ?
#
loop_
_entity_poly.entity_id
_entity_poly.type
_entity_poly.pdbx_seq_one_letter_code
_entity_poly.pdbx_strand_id
1 'polypeptide(L)'
;RTLLTMSVRGIGLSRSVTITNAAPLFSVIIAVMALGERPTAWVYLGTLLVVGGVSILSCNPRSGAWDEADRKSAWPYFLFAVLSCVLLGVALSLRKAGVSILPSLSLGLSATAVGTLIVLGLWCPFLPPEERLRVSRRDFWHLLSSALFTSLAQLSMLAAVQRGPVSTAAPLISTTPLFTLALSWVLFREVERINLRLVAGVVLVCAGAVLVAMSRA
;
A
#
# COMPACT_ATOMS: atom_id res chain seq x y z
N ARG A 1 -0.69 -9.53 2.91
CA ARG A 1 0.79 -9.36 2.98
C ARG A 1 1.54 -10.62 2.53
N THR A 2 1.07 -11.82 2.83
CA THR A 2 1.71 -13.07 2.41
C THR A 2 1.88 -13.20 0.90
N LEU A 3 0.89 -12.81 0.09
CA LEU A 3 0.97 -12.82 -1.37
C LEU A 3 2.07 -11.87 -1.89
N LEU A 4 2.18 -10.69 -1.29
CA LEU A 4 3.25 -9.75 -1.62
C LEU A 4 4.63 -10.33 -1.29
N THR A 5 4.77 -10.98 -0.13
CA THR A 5 6.03 -11.64 0.25
C THR A 5 6.41 -12.77 -0.71
N MET A 6 5.42 -13.56 -1.16
CA MET A 6 5.65 -14.59 -2.19
C MET A 6 6.07 -13.97 -3.53
N SER A 7 5.41 -12.90 -3.94
CA SER A 7 5.79 -12.15 -5.14
C SER A 7 7.23 -11.62 -5.05
N VAL A 8 7.61 -11.02 -3.91
CA VAL A 8 8.97 -10.50 -3.67
C VAL A 8 10.02 -11.60 -3.78
N ARG A 9 9.75 -12.80 -3.27
CA ARG A 9 10.66 -13.95 -3.37
C ARG A 9 10.89 -14.41 -4.83
N GLY A 10 9.87 -14.25 -5.70
CA GLY A 10 9.95 -14.73 -7.09
C GLY A 10 10.42 -13.69 -8.09
N ILE A 11 9.91 -12.45 -8.02
CA ILE A 11 10.21 -11.39 -9.00
C ILE A 11 11.06 -10.24 -8.45
N GLY A 12 11.43 -10.33 -7.18
CA GLY A 12 12.22 -9.32 -6.49
C GLY A 12 11.41 -8.17 -5.94
N LEU A 13 11.99 -7.46 -4.96
CA LEU A 13 11.30 -6.42 -4.19
C LEU A 13 10.84 -5.25 -5.08
N SER A 14 11.75 -4.72 -5.91
CA SER A 14 11.47 -3.53 -6.73
C SER A 14 10.28 -3.75 -7.67
N ARG A 15 10.23 -4.89 -8.35
CA ARG A 15 9.17 -5.23 -9.31
C ARG A 15 7.84 -5.49 -8.61
N SER A 16 7.85 -6.26 -7.50
CA SER A 16 6.65 -6.53 -6.71
C SER A 16 6.04 -5.24 -6.18
N VAL A 17 6.85 -4.33 -5.65
CA VAL A 17 6.41 -3.03 -5.13
C VAL A 17 5.87 -2.16 -6.26
N THR A 18 6.53 -2.12 -7.43
CA THR A 18 6.05 -1.35 -8.58
C THR A 18 4.66 -1.80 -9.02
N ILE A 19 4.42 -3.11 -9.09
CA ILE A 19 3.09 -3.66 -9.42
C ILE A 19 2.09 -3.31 -8.32
N THR A 20 2.47 -3.45 -7.05
CA THR A 20 1.56 -3.17 -5.92
C THR A 20 1.19 -1.69 -5.83
N ASN A 21 2.02 -0.80 -6.34
CA ASN A 21 1.72 0.63 -6.44
C ASN A 21 0.53 0.95 -7.37
N ALA A 22 0.11 -0.01 -8.21
CA ALA A 22 -1.12 0.10 -8.99
C ALA A 22 -2.40 -0.15 -8.17
N ALA A 23 -2.30 -0.56 -6.90
CA ALA A 23 -3.46 -0.81 -6.04
C ALA A 23 -4.48 0.34 -5.97
N PRO A 24 -4.10 1.64 -5.98
CA PRO A 24 -5.07 2.74 -6.01
C PRO A 24 -5.98 2.71 -7.24
N LEU A 25 -5.47 2.30 -8.41
CA LEU A 25 -6.31 2.17 -9.62
C LEU A 25 -7.40 1.14 -9.41
N PHE A 26 -7.06 -0.04 -8.86
CA PHE A 26 -8.03 -1.07 -8.53
C PHE A 26 -9.00 -0.60 -7.46
N SER A 27 -8.53 0.15 -6.45
CA SER A 27 -9.39 0.71 -5.41
C SER A 27 -10.42 1.68 -5.98
N VAL A 28 -10.04 2.55 -6.92
CA VAL A 28 -10.95 3.48 -7.60
C VAL A 28 -11.97 2.71 -8.44
N ILE A 29 -11.53 1.73 -9.23
CA ILE A 29 -12.43 0.89 -10.06
C ILE A 29 -13.46 0.18 -9.17
N ILE A 30 -13.01 -0.46 -8.09
CA ILE A 30 -13.89 -1.19 -7.17
C ILE A 30 -14.84 -0.22 -6.46
N ALA A 31 -14.39 0.98 -6.07
CA ALA A 31 -15.24 1.99 -5.45
C ALA A 31 -16.37 2.43 -6.39
N VAL A 32 -16.08 2.62 -7.67
CA VAL A 32 -17.09 2.93 -8.69
C VAL A 32 -18.07 1.77 -8.85
N MET A 33 -17.58 0.53 -8.97
CA MET A 33 -18.43 -0.63 -9.24
C MET A 33 -19.25 -1.11 -8.03
N ALA A 34 -18.63 -1.13 -6.85
CA ALA A 34 -19.24 -1.70 -5.65
C ALA A 34 -19.92 -0.67 -4.74
N LEU A 35 -19.41 0.56 -4.69
CA LEU A 35 -19.94 1.62 -3.84
C LEU A 35 -20.75 2.66 -4.63
N GLY A 36 -20.78 2.55 -5.98
CA GLY A 36 -21.49 3.51 -6.84
C GLY A 36 -20.89 4.92 -6.82
N GLU A 37 -19.61 5.04 -6.43
CA GLU A 37 -18.92 6.34 -6.43
C GLU A 37 -18.80 6.86 -7.87
N ARG A 38 -18.95 8.18 -8.06
CA ARG A 38 -18.79 8.86 -9.36
C ARG A 38 -17.65 9.87 -9.26
N PRO A 39 -16.39 9.39 -9.32
CA PRO A 39 -15.24 10.28 -9.25
C PRO A 39 -15.16 11.17 -10.49
N THR A 40 -14.71 12.40 -10.30
CA THR A 40 -14.46 13.36 -11.36
C THR A 40 -13.28 12.90 -12.22
N ALA A 41 -13.19 13.35 -13.48
CA ALA A 41 -12.06 13.06 -14.38
C ALA A 41 -10.69 13.41 -13.75
N TRP A 42 -10.65 14.44 -12.92
CA TRP A 42 -9.45 14.84 -12.17
C TRP A 42 -8.96 13.77 -11.19
N VAL A 43 -9.85 12.99 -10.59
CA VAL A 43 -9.47 11.86 -9.72
C VAL A 43 -8.78 10.76 -10.51
N TYR A 44 -9.29 10.43 -11.70
CA TYR A 44 -8.65 9.43 -12.56
C TYR A 44 -7.27 9.88 -13.02
N LEU A 45 -7.15 11.13 -13.50
CA LEU A 45 -5.87 11.69 -13.92
C LEU A 45 -4.89 11.77 -12.75
N GLY A 46 -5.32 12.27 -11.60
CA GLY A 46 -4.50 12.34 -10.41
C GLY A 46 -4.05 10.96 -9.92
N THR A 47 -4.93 9.95 -9.96
CA THR A 47 -4.57 8.57 -9.60
C THR A 47 -3.51 8.00 -10.54
N LEU A 48 -3.62 8.23 -11.84
CA LEU A 48 -2.61 7.80 -12.82
C LEU A 48 -1.25 8.49 -12.57
N LEU A 49 -1.24 9.78 -12.26
CA LEU A 49 -0.02 10.50 -11.94
C LEU A 49 0.62 10.00 -10.64
N VAL A 50 -0.17 9.75 -9.59
CA VAL A 50 0.33 9.16 -8.33
C VAL A 50 0.94 7.79 -8.58
N VAL A 51 0.21 6.90 -9.27
CA VAL A 51 0.69 5.54 -9.56
C VAL A 51 1.95 5.57 -10.43
N GLY A 52 1.99 6.40 -11.45
CA GLY A 52 3.15 6.59 -12.31
C GLY A 52 4.36 7.10 -11.54
N GLY A 53 4.18 8.13 -10.73
CA GLY A 53 5.23 8.72 -9.90
C GLY A 53 5.78 7.74 -8.87
N VAL A 54 4.91 7.04 -8.13
CA VAL A 54 5.34 6.01 -7.14
C VAL A 54 6.03 4.84 -7.83
N SER A 55 5.60 4.45 -9.03
CA SER A 55 6.25 3.42 -9.82
C SER A 55 7.67 3.83 -10.23
N ILE A 56 7.86 5.08 -10.65
CA ILE A 56 9.20 5.63 -10.97
C ILE A 56 10.09 5.62 -9.72
N LEU A 57 9.57 6.02 -8.55
CA LEU A 57 10.30 6.01 -7.28
C LEU A 57 10.71 4.60 -6.86
N SER A 58 9.86 3.60 -7.13
CA SER A 58 10.11 2.20 -6.75
C SER A 58 10.98 1.44 -7.75
N CYS A 59 11.14 1.94 -8.98
CA CYS A 59 11.98 1.34 -10.00
C CYS A 59 13.46 1.47 -9.65
N ASN A 60 14.10 0.35 -9.28
CA ASN A 60 15.55 0.30 -9.12
C ASN A 60 16.20 -0.11 -10.46
N PRO A 61 17.04 0.75 -11.07
CA PRO A 61 17.70 0.43 -12.34
C PRO A 61 18.69 -0.76 -12.26
N ARG A 62 19.06 -1.19 -11.04
CA ARG A 62 19.94 -2.33 -10.80
C ARG A 62 19.25 -3.70 -10.84
N SER A 63 17.92 -3.75 -10.89
CA SER A 63 17.21 -5.00 -11.15
C SER A 63 17.33 -5.32 -12.64
N GLY A 64 18.31 -6.15 -13.00
CA GLY A 64 18.67 -6.53 -14.37
C GLY A 64 17.49 -6.95 -15.26
N ALA A 65 17.73 -6.91 -16.57
CA ALA A 65 16.78 -7.44 -17.56
C ALA A 65 16.47 -8.92 -17.27
N TRP A 66 15.24 -9.32 -17.51
CA TRP A 66 14.86 -10.72 -17.39
C TRP A 66 15.38 -11.51 -18.59
N ASP A 67 16.04 -12.64 -18.33
CA ASP A 67 16.18 -13.67 -19.35
C ASP A 67 14.80 -14.27 -19.66
N GLU A 68 14.58 -14.70 -20.90
CA GLU A 68 13.26 -15.25 -21.33
C GLU A 68 12.84 -16.49 -20.52
N ALA A 69 13.80 -17.26 -20.05
CA ALA A 69 13.58 -18.42 -19.18
C ALA A 69 13.04 -18.00 -17.79
N ASP A 70 13.61 -16.94 -17.22
CA ASP A 70 13.17 -16.37 -15.94
C ASP A 70 11.76 -15.78 -16.03
N ARG A 71 11.37 -15.24 -17.19
CA ARG A 71 10.07 -14.66 -17.44
C ARG A 71 8.93 -15.67 -17.37
N LYS A 72 9.12 -16.88 -17.89
CA LYS A 72 8.12 -17.95 -17.81
C LYS A 72 7.95 -18.49 -16.38
N SER A 73 9.06 -18.61 -15.65
CA SER A 73 9.05 -19.05 -14.25
C SER A 73 8.48 -17.99 -13.30
N ALA A 74 8.54 -16.71 -13.66
CA ALA A 74 8.09 -15.58 -12.86
C ALA A 74 6.57 -15.29 -12.97
N TRP A 75 5.87 -15.86 -13.93
CA TRP A 75 4.45 -15.60 -14.18
C TRP A 75 3.54 -15.80 -12.94
N PRO A 76 3.63 -16.90 -12.18
CA PRO A 76 2.81 -17.06 -10.98
C PRO A 76 3.08 -15.99 -9.92
N TYR A 77 4.32 -15.55 -9.78
CA TYR A 77 4.68 -14.49 -8.82
C TYR A 77 4.17 -13.11 -9.23
N PHE A 78 4.09 -12.86 -10.53
CA PHE A 78 3.42 -11.68 -11.08
C PHE A 78 1.92 -11.70 -10.77
N LEU A 79 1.26 -12.84 -10.94
CA LEU A 79 -0.14 -13.01 -10.58
C LEU A 79 -0.38 -12.76 -9.09
N PHE A 80 0.51 -13.19 -8.19
CA PHE A 80 0.41 -12.90 -6.77
C PHE A 80 0.50 -11.40 -6.47
N ALA A 81 1.34 -10.64 -7.20
CA ALA A 81 1.41 -9.19 -7.06
C ALA A 81 0.11 -8.52 -7.51
N VAL A 82 -0.42 -8.90 -8.67
CA VAL A 82 -1.69 -8.36 -9.19
C VAL A 82 -2.86 -8.73 -8.25
N LEU A 83 -2.92 -9.96 -7.79
CA LEU A 83 -3.94 -10.41 -6.84
C LEU A 83 -3.87 -9.60 -5.53
N SER A 84 -2.66 -9.28 -5.06
CA SER A 84 -2.47 -8.40 -3.91
C SER A 84 -3.07 -7.01 -4.13
N CYS A 85 -2.92 -6.43 -5.34
CA CYS A 85 -3.51 -5.13 -5.68
C CYS A 85 -5.03 -5.16 -5.61
N VAL A 86 -5.62 -6.18 -6.23
CA VAL A 86 -7.09 -6.36 -6.24
C VAL A 86 -7.61 -6.53 -4.82
N LEU A 87 -6.99 -7.39 -4.03
CA LEU A 87 -7.39 -7.64 -2.63
C LEU A 87 -7.24 -6.39 -1.76
N LEU A 88 -6.22 -5.56 -1.98
CA LEU A 88 -6.07 -4.28 -1.29
C LEU A 88 -7.21 -3.32 -1.64
N GLY A 89 -7.58 -3.25 -2.93
CA GLY A 89 -8.72 -2.45 -3.38
C GLY A 89 -10.05 -2.91 -2.79
N VAL A 90 -10.29 -4.22 -2.80
CA VAL A 90 -11.48 -4.84 -2.17
C VAL A 90 -11.50 -4.55 -0.66
N ALA A 91 -10.38 -4.73 0.03
CA ALA A 91 -10.29 -4.50 1.47
C ALA A 91 -10.62 -3.04 1.84
N LEU A 92 -10.15 -2.07 1.04
CA LEU A 92 -10.44 -0.66 1.28
C LEU A 92 -11.92 -0.35 1.07
N SER A 93 -12.53 -0.90 0.03
CA SER A 93 -13.96 -0.75 -0.25
C SER A 93 -14.84 -1.42 0.81
N LEU A 94 -14.48 -2.61 1.29
CA LEU A 94 -15.15 -3.27 2.39
C LEU A 94 -15.05 -2.50 3.70
N ARG A 95 -13.91 -1.88 3.99
CA ARG A 95 -13.75 -0.98 5.14
C ARG A 95 -14.69 0.21 5.05
N LYS A 96 -14.83 0.82 3.86
CA LYS A 96 -15.79 1.91 3.63
C LYS A 96 -17.22 1.44 3.88
N ALA A 97 -17.62 0.32 3.31
CA ALA A 97 -18.95 -0.27 3.52
C ALA A 97 -19.20 -0.56 5.01
N GLY A 98 -18.22 -1.14 5.72
CA GLY A 98 -18.34 -1.40 7.16
C GLY A 98 -18.53 -0.14 7.98
N VAL A 99 -17.75 0.91 7.71
CA VAL A 99 -17.86 2.20 8.43
C VAL A 99 -19.13 2.96 8.06
N SER A 100 -19.69 2.75 6.88
CA SER A 100 -20.98 3.36 6.50
C SER A 100 -22.16 2.74 7.25
N ILE A 101 -22.07 1.45 7.62
CA ILE A 101 -23.11 0.74 8.40
C ILE A 101 -22.96 1.07 9.89
N LEU A 102 -21.75 1.04 10.41
CA LEU A 102 -21.44 1.31 11.81
C LEU A 102 -20.38 2.42 11.88
N PRO A 103 -20.79 3.70 12.04
CA PRO A 103 -19.90 4.86 11.98
C PRO A 103 -19.03 5.02 13.24
N SER A 104 -18.54 3.92 13.80
CA SER A 104 -17.66 3.88 14.97
C SER A 104 -16.24 3.48 14.56
N LEU A 105 -15.30 4.41 14.67
CA LEU A 105 -13.89 4.18 14.37
C LEU A 105 -13.26 3.11 15.28
N SER A 106 -13.68 3.08 16.55
CA SER A 106 -13.19 2.10 17.51
C SER A 106 -13.60 0.67 17.14
N LEU A 107 -14.86 0.47 16.73
CA LEU A 107 -15.35 -0.84 16.28
C LEU A 107 -14.64 -1.29 15.00
N GLY A 108 -14.41 -0.39 14.04
CA GLY A 108 -13.68 -0.69 12.82
C GLY A 108 -12.23 -1.11 13.10
N LEU A 109 -11.56 -0.43 14.03
CA LEU A 109 -10.20 -0.77 14.44
C LEU A 109 -10.16 -2.10 15.18
N SER A 110 -11.07 -2.32 16.13
CA SER A 110 -11.17 -3.57 16.89
C SER A 110 -11.47 -4.77 15.99
N ALA A 111 -12.39 -4.63 15.04
CA ALA A 111 -12.70 -5.67 14.07
C ALA A 111 -11.48 -6.03 13.20
N THR A 112 -10.70 -5.01 12.79
CA THR A 112 -9.46 -5.25 12.03
C THR A 112 -8.41 -5.98 12.88
N ALA A 113 -8.26 -5.59 14.15
CA ALA A 113 -7.33 -6.23 15.09
C ALA A 113 -7.71 -7.69 15.36
N VAL A 114 -8.98 -7.95 15.69
CA VAL A 114 -9.51 -9.30 15.94
C VAL A 114 -9.37 -10.17 14.69
N GLY A 115 -9.76 -9.65 13.51
CA GLY A 115 -9.59 -10.39 12.26
C GLY A 115 -8.13 -10.74 11.96
N THR A 116 -7.20 -9.83 12.25
CA THR A 116 -5.77 -10.08 12.09
C THR A 116 -5.28 -11.16 13.07
N LEU A 117 -5.72 -11.12 14.33
CA LEU A 117 -5.37 -12.14 15.34
C LEU A 117 -5.92 -13.52 14.96
N ILE A 118 -7.16 -13.59 14.47
CA ILE A 118 -7.74 -14.86 14.02
C ILE A 118 -6.91 -15.45 12.86
N VAL A 119 -6.61 -14.63 11.84
CA VAL A 119 -5.83 -15.07 10.68
C VAL A 119 -4.42 -15.52 11.11
N LEU A 120 -3.75 -14.76 11.99
CA LEU A 120 -2.44 -15.12 12.51
C LEU A 120 -2.50 -16.40 13.35
N GLY A 121 -3.52 -16.56 14.21
CA GLY A 121 -3.70 -17.75 15.03
C GLY A 121 -3.93 -19.00 14.18
N LEU A 122 -4.73 -18.89 13.13
CA LEU A 122 -4.96 -19.99 12.19
C LEU A 122 -3.72 -20.32 11.34
N TRP A 123 -2.90 -19.31 11.01
CA TRP A 123 -1.70 -19.49 10.17
C TRP A 123 -0.47 -19.93 10.97
N CYS A 124 -0.39 -19.56 12.26
CA CYS A 124 0.75 -19.84 13.13
C CYS A 124 1.16 -21.33 13.20
N PRO A 125 0.22 -22.31 13.24
CA PRO A 125 0.58 -23.72 13.25
C PRO A 125 1.30 -24.20 11.98
N PHE A 126 1.04 -23.53 10.84
CA PHE A 126 1.61 -23.89 9.54
C PHE A 126 2.97 -23.26 9.28
N LEU A 127 3.43 -22.34 10.16
CA LEU A 127 4.77 -21.78 10.03
C LEU A 127 5.84 -22.77 10.54
N PRO A 128 6.97 -22.89 9.79
CA PRO A 128 8.11 -23.66 10.27
C PRO A 128 8.62 -23.11 11.62
N PRO A 129 9.17 -23.95 12.50
CA PRO A 129 9.61 -23.54 13.84
C PRO A 129 10.62 -22.39 13.85
N GLU A 130 11.39 -22.24 12.78
CA GLU A 130 12.40 -21.20 12.59
C GLU A 130 11.78 -19.81 12.31
N GLU A 131 10.59 -19.77 11.73
CA GLU A 131 9.84 -18.53 11.43
C GLU A 131 8.88 -18.15 12.57
N ARG A 132 8.77 -18.96 13.63
CA ARG A 132 7.95 -18.63 14.80
C ARG A 132 8.61 -17.50 15.57
N LEU A 133 7.82 -16.47 15.85
CA LEU A 133 8.25 -15.25 16.52
C LEU A 133 8.97 -15.56 17.86
N ARG A 134 10.29 -15.49 17.86
CA ARG A 134 11.08 -15.41 19.09
C ARG A 134 11.32 -13.94 19.41
N VAL A 135 10.46 -13.36 20.22
CA VAL A 135 10.53 -11.95 20.59
C VAL A 135 11.50 -11.79 21.77
N SER A 136 12.63 -11.15 21.55
CA SER A 136 13.53 -10.73 22.62
C SER A 136 12.92 -9.55 23.38
N ARG A 137 13.32 -9.36 24.65
CA ARG A 137 12.90 -8.19 25.46
C ARG A 137 13.23 -6.84 24.79
N ARG A 138 14.33 -6.79 24.05
CA ARG A 138 14.74 -5.59 23.30
C ARG A 138 13.85 -5.35 22.09
N ASP A 139 13.48 -6.42 21.38
CA ASP A 139 12.61 -6.34 20.20
C ASP A 139 11.17 -5.98 20.57
N PHE A 140 10.75 -6.31 21.81
CA PHE A 140 9.41 -5.97 22.30
C PHE A 140 9.14 -4.48 22.28
N TRP A 141 10.07 -3.63 22.71
CA TRP A 141 9.89 -2.18 22.68
C TRP A 141 9.83 -1.60 21.25
N HIS A 142 10.63 -2.14 20.33
CA HIS A 142 10.57 -1.79 18.93
C HIS A 142 9.26 -2.22 18.27
N LEU A 143 8.77 -3.41 18.60
CA LEU A 143 7.48 -3.91 18.14
C LEU A 143 6.32 -3.08 18.72
N LEU A 144 6.38 -2.72 20.00
CA LEU A 144 5.36 -1.91 20.65
C LEU A 144 5.26 -0.53 20.03
N SER A 145 6.40 0.16 19.81
CA SER A 145 6.42 1.45 19.14
C SER A 145 5.89 1.37 17.71
N SER A 146 6.30 0.36 16.94
CA SER A 146 5.80 0.12 15.59
C SER A 146 4.29 -0.15 15.58
N ALA A 147 3.78 -0.93 16.54
CA ALA A 147 2.36 -1.21 16.68
C ALA A 147 1.55 0.06 16.99
N LEU A 148 2.07 0.94 17.86
CA LEU A 148 1.44 2.20 18.20
C LEU A 148 1.30 3.11 16.97
N PHE A 149 2.40 3.34 16.23
CA PHE A 149 2.37 4.15 15.00
C PHE A 149 1.47 3.53 13.93
N THR A 150 1.49 2.21 13.78
CA THR A 150 0.62 1.50 12.83
C THR A 150 -0.85 1.65 13.20
N SER A 151 -1.19 1.55 14.49
CA SER A 151 -2.57 1.74 14.97
C SER A 151 -3.05 3.17 14.73
N LEU A 152 -2.21 4.16 14.99
CA LEU A 152 -2.54 5.57 14.71
C LEU A 152 -2.73 5.82 13.21
N ALA A 153 -1.88 5.24 12.37
CA ALA A 153 -2.03 5.31 10.91
C ALA A 153 -3.33 4.66 10.43
N GLN A 154 -3.69 3.51 10.99
CA GLN A 154 -4.95 2.82 10.68
C GLN A 154 -6.18 3.62 11.11
N LEU A 155 -6.14 4.26 12.28
CA LEU A 155 -7.21 5.17 12.74
C LEU A 155 -7.37 6.35 11.79
N SER A 156 -6.26 7.00 11.41
CA SER A 156 -6.26 8.13 10.48
C SER A 156 -6.79 7.73 9.10
N MET A 157 -6.39 6.56 8.61
CA MET A 157 -6.89 5.99 7.36
C MET A 157 -8.40 5.71 7.42
N LEU A 158 -8.87 5.11 8.52
CA LEU A 158 -10.29 4.79 8.70
C LEU A 158 -11.12 6.07 8.79
N ALA A 159 -10.64 7.09 9.51
CA ALA A 159 -11.27 8.40 9.59
C ALA A 159 -11.35 9.10 8.22
N ALA A 160 -10.31 9.00 7.40
CA ALA A 160 -10.31 9.55 6.05
C ALA A 160 -11.36 8.87 5.15
N VAL A 161 -11.43 7.53 5.19
CA VAL A 161 -12.40 6.74 4.43
C VAL A 161 -13.84 6.95 4.94
N GLN A 162 -14.03 7.19 6.24
CA GLN A 162 -15.35 7.53 6.80
C GLN A 162 -15.87 8.86 6.26
N ARG A 163 -15.01 9.88 6.19
CA ARG A 163 -15.39 11.25 5.83
C ARG A 163 -15.40 11.53 4.34
N GLY A 164 -14.83 10.66 3.53
CA GLY A 164 -14.69 10.89 2.09
C GLY A 164 -14.84 9.63 1.23
N PRO A 165 -14.94 9.81 -0.10
CA PRO A 165 -15.00 8.69 -1.02
C PRO A 165 -13.67 7.94 -1.08
N VAL A 166 -13.74 6.62 -1.32
CA VAL A 166 -12.58 5.75 -1.46
C VAL A 166 -11.73 6.15 -2.67
N SER A 167 -12.39 6.57 -3.74
CA SER A 167 -11.74 7.00 -4.98
C SER A 167 -10.76 8.17 -4.79
N THR A 168 -10.98 9.04 -3.78
CA THR A 168 -10.04 10.11 -3.43
C THR A 168 -9.08 9.71 -2.32
N ALA A 169 -9.52 8.88 -1.36
CA ALA A 169 -8.68 8.46 -0.25
C ALA A 169 -7.56 7.51 -0.71
N ALA A 170 -7.84 6.58 -1.62
CA ALA A 170 -6.86 5.59 -2.08
C ALA A 170 -5.61 6.21 -2.74
N PRO A 171 -5.72 7.14 -3.70
CA PRO A 171 -4.54 7.80 -4.28
C PRO A 171 -3.75 8.62 -3.24
N LEU A 172 -4.43 9.31 -2.32
CA LEU A 172 -3.75 10.09 -1.28
C LEU A 172 -2.99 9.19 -0.29
N ILE A 173 -3.54 8.05 0.10
CA ILE A 173 -2.83 7.06 0.95
C ILE A 173 -1.57 6.55 0.22
N SER A 174 -1.61 6.43 -1.09
CA SER A 174 -0.49 5.96 -1.90
C SER A 174 0.64 6.97 -2.05
N THR A 175 0.53 8.19 -1.52
CA THR A 175 1.64 9.13 -1.41
C THR A 175 2.63 8.78 -0.29
N THR A 176 2.37 7.74 0.50
CA THR A 176 3.24 7.26 1.59
C THR A 176 4.73 7.17 1.22
N PRO A 177 5.13 6.70 0.02
CA PRO A 177 6.55 6.67 -0.37
C PRO A 177 7.24 8.04 -0.35
N LEU A 178 6.51 9.15 -0.58
CA LEU A 178 7.07 10.49 -0.47
C LEU A 178 7.52 10.81 0.95
N PHE A 179 6.67 10.50 1.93
CA PHE A 179 6.99 10.72 3.33
C PHE A 179 8.12 9.80 3.80
N THR A 180 8.14 8.55 3.29
CA THR A 180 9.23 7.61 3.57
C THR A 180 10.56 8.14 3.02
N LEU A 181 10.58 8.67 1.79
CA LEU A 181 11.75 9.29 1.19
C LEU A 181 12.22 10.53 1.95
N ALA A 182 11.28 11.43 2.29
CA ALA A 182 11.59 12.64 3.06
C ALA A 182 12.20 12.29 4.43
N LEU A 183 11.61 11.29 5.11
CA LEU A 183 12.11 10.84 6.41
C LEU A 183 13.47 10.15 6.29
N SER A 184 13.66 9.32 5.27
CA SER A 184 14.94 8.67 4.96
C SER A 184 16.03 9.70 4.70
N TRP A 185 15.73 10.75 3.93
CA TRP A 185 16.68 11.83 3.66
C TRP A 185 17.05 12.63 4.93
N VAL A 186 16.09 12.88 5.83
CA VAL A 186 16.33 13.58 7.09
C VAL A 186 17.15 12.74 8.07
N LEU A 187 16.85 11.43 8.17
CA LEU A 187 17.48 10.54 9.15
C LEU A 187 18.79 9.92 8.66
N PHE A 188 18.90 9.67 7.36
CA PHE A 188 20.02 8.93 6.73
C PHE A 188 20.62 9.70 5.57
N ARG A 189 21.12 10.91 5.83
CA ARG A 189 21.65 11.89 4.84
C ARG A 189 22.64 11.33 3.80
N GLU A 190 23.25 10.17 4.05
CA GLU A 190 24.32 9.62 3.21
C GLU A 190 23.85 8.57 2.20
N VAL A 191 22.59 8.12 2.23
CA VAL A 191 22.17 6.90 1.51
C VAL A 191 21.54 7.17 0.15
N GLU A 192 20.93 8.32 -0.07
CA GLU A 192 20.22 8.58 -1.33
C GLU A 192 20.86 9.73 -2.13
N ARG A 193 21.51 9.35 -3.24
CA ARG A 193 21.89 10.32 -4.27
C ARG A 193 20.64 10.83 -4.96
N ILE A 194 20.41 12.14 -4.89
CA ILE A 194 19.30 12.79 -5.62
C ILE A 194 19.54 12.57 -7.12
N ASN A 195 18.70 11.75 -7.73
CA ASN A 195 18.71 11.49 -9.16
C ASN A 195 17.50 12.16 -9.81
N LEU A 196 17.61 12.57 -11.06
CA LEU A 196 16.53 13.19 -11.83
C LEU A 196 15.24 12.35 -11.81
N ARG A 197 15.34 11.02 -11.79
CA ARG A 197 14.21 10.10 -11.66
C ARG A 197 13.46 10.27 -10.35
N LEU A 198 14.18 10.46 -9.25
CA LEU A 198 13.61 10.67 -7.92
C LEU A 198 12.82 11.99 -7.90
N VAL A 199 13.41 13.07 -8.45
CA VAL A 199 12.73 14.36 -8.56
C VAL A 199 11.48 14.26 -9.44
N ALA A 200 11.57 13.61 -10.60
CA ALA A 200 10.43 13.42 -11.49
C ALA A 200 9.31 12.60 -10.82
N GLY A 201 9.65 11.51 -10.11
CA GLY A 201 8.68 10.71 -9.37
C GLY A 201 7.98 11.52 -8.28
N VAL A 202 8.72 12.30 -7.49
CA VAL A 202 8.18 13.18 -6.44
C VAL A 202 7.22 14.21 -7.04
N VAL A 203 7.63 14.90 -8.11
CA VAL A 203 6.80 15.92 -8.78
C VAL A 203 5.50 15.31 -9.29
N LEU A 204 5.55 14.14 -9.93
CA LEU A 204 4.35 13.45 -10.43
C LEU A 204 3.40 13.06 -9.29
N VAL A 205 3.93 12.54 -8.18
CA VAL A 205 3.08 12.16 -7.03
C VAL A 205 2.46 13.40 -6.39
N CYS A 206 3.22 14.48 -6.22
CA CYS A 206 2.70 15.73 -5.68
C CYS A 206 1.61 16.32 -6.58
N ALA A 207 1.86 16.40 -7.88
CA ALA A 207 0.87 16.91 -8.86
C ALA A 207 -0.40 16.05 -8.84
N GLY A 208 -0.26 14.73 -8.85
CA GLY A 208 -1.40 13.81 -8.77
C GLY A 208 -2.20 13.96 -7.48
N ALA A 209 -1.52 14.07 -6.33
CA ALA A 209 -2.18 14.28 -5.04
C ALA A 209 -2.94 15.61 -4.98
N VAL A 210 -2.37 16.69 -5.53
CA VAL A 210 -3.03 18.00 -5.62
C VAL A 210 -4.28 17.91 -6.49
N LEU A 211 -4.21 17.28 -7.68
CA LEU A 211 -5.37 17.11 -8.56
C LEU A 211 -6.50 16.33 -7.87
N VAL A 212 -6.17 15.25 -7.16
CA VAL A 212 -7.16 14.50 -6.39
C VAL A 212 -7.76 15.33 -5.25
N ALA A 213 -6.96 16.14 -4.57
CA ALA A 213 -7.42 17.01 -3.49
C ALA A 213 -8.34 18.13 -4.01
N MET A 214 -7.98 18.77 -5.14
CA MET A 214 -8.76 19.83 -5.77
C MET A 214 -10.10 19.33 -6.32
N SER A 215 -10.21 18.06 -6.68
CA SER A 215 -11.48 17.47 -7.15
C SER A 215 -12.59 17.43 -6.11
N ARG A 216 -12.31 17.78 -4.85
CA ARG A 216 -13.26 17.89 -3.74
C ARG A 216 -13.81 19.32 -3.55
N ALA A 217 -13.13 20.31 -4.11
CA ALA A 217 -13.58 21.69 -4.09
C ALA A 217 -14.57 21.96 -5.23
#